data_6251aad3c70b547e4de84616d665085f
#
_entry.id   6251aad3c70b547e4de84616d665085f
#
_cell.length_a   1.000
_cell.length_b   1.000
_cell.length_c   1.000
_cell.angle_alpha   90.00
_cell.angle_beta   90.00
_cell.angle_gamma   90.00
#
_symmetry.space_group_name_H-M   'P 1'
#
loop_
_entity.id
_entity.type
_entity.pdbx_description
1 polymer ?
#
loop_
_entity_poly.entity_id
_entity_poly.type
_entity_poly.pdbx_seq_one_letter_code
_entity_poly.pdbx_strand_id
1 'polypeptide(L)'
;MKRVALLFPGQGSQYEGMGKVWSQKFQGADRWFEEANDILGYDLKSICTEGSAANLSRTEYTQPALLTVSVMALEQYRQEIGIVPAFSAGHSLGEYSALVSSGVLSFADALRLVQQRGAAMQEAADAGLGEMAAVRGVALETLEALCEKHSSPDQPVAIGCYNSPRQYVLTGHQAAVARVTIAAELKGAQVTRLQVSGPFHSPLMSQAAERLSGVMRKFTFRESRWPVISNVTALPYADAEQVRDGLILQMTHPVKWLQTMRYLEEQKVELAVELGPRSVLKNLAKDMTDKIRVFSFEREEDALQLARLFPLHDFIAGCLSEAVAAPNANWNEEEYRSGVIQPVRQLKEMLQSAKESDITGAQGLAQRKEALDCMNLVLQTKRGPEEKGDSQ
;
A
#
# COMPACT_ATOMS: atom_id res chain seq x y z
N MET A 1 11.97 -18.45 9.58
CA MET A 1 11.44 -17.10 9.84
C MET A 1 10.04 -17.03 9.24
N LYS A 2 9.06 -16.44 9.92
CA LYS A 2 7.68 -16.30 9.38
C LYS A 2 7.67 -15.41 8.15
N ARG A 3 6.96 -15.82 7.10
CA ARG A 3 6.81 -15.02 5.89
C ARG A 3 5.75 -13.93 6.12
N VAL A 4 6.14 -12.68 5.97
CA VAL A 4 5.30 -11.50 6.21
C VAL A 4 4.94 -10.84 4.87
N ALA A 5 3.68 -10.35 4.74
CA ALA A 5 3.29 -9.46 3.66
C ALA A 5 2.90 -8.08 4.23
N LEU A 6 3.21 -7.00 3.51
CA LEU A 6 2.68 -5.67 3.80
C LEU A 6 1.47 -5.40 2.92
N LEU A 7 0.38 -4.94 3.55
CA LEU A 7 -0.87 -4.64 2.88
C LEU A 7 -1.19 -3.15 3.01
N PHE A 8 -1.60 -2.51 1.92
CA PHE A 8 -1.90 -1.09 1.90
C PHE A 8 -3.36 -0.84 1.51
N PRO A 9 -4.16 -0.20 2.36
CA PRO A 9 -5.57 0.06 2.06
C PRO A 9 -5.73 1.12 0.96
N GLY A 10 -6.87 1.10 0.30
CA GLY A 10 -7.26 2.07 -0.69
C GLY A 10 -8.34 3.04 -0.22
N GLN A 11 -8.97 3.73 -1.18
CA GLN A 11 -10.09 4.64 -0.94
C GLN A 11 -11.24 3.94 -0.21
N GLY A 12 -11.82 4.64 0.78
CA GLY A 12 -12.79 4.10 1.73
C GLY A 12 -12.18 3.83 3.11
N SER A 13 -10.84 3.86 3.25
CA SER A 13 -10.16 3.74 4.55
C SER A 13 -9.94 5.10 5.24
N GLN A 14 -10.03 6.21 4.52
CA GLN A 14 -9.86 7.56 5.09
C GLN A 14 -10.93 7.88 6.16
N TYR A 15 -10.55 8.72 7.11
CA TYR A 15 -11.45 9.28 8.12
C TYR A 15 -10.92 10.62 8.64
N GLU A 16 -11.81 11.44 9.18
CA GLU A 16 -11.46 12.75 9.75
C GLU A 16 -10.44 12.61 10.88
N GLY A 17 -9.35 13.36 10.79
CA GLY A 17 -8.29 13.33 11.79
C GLY A 17 -7.30 12.15 11.67
N MET A 18 -7.37 11.32 10.62
CA MET A 18 -6.44 10.20 10.44
C MET A 18 -4.96 10.65 10.49
N GLY A 19 -4.65 11.86 10.01
CA GLY A 19 -3.30 12.41 10.08
C GLY A 19 -2.81 12.67 11.50
N LYS A 20 -3.70 13.05 12.43
CA LYS A 20 -3.33 13.29 13.85
C LYS A 20 -2.79 12.04 14.52
N VAL A 21 -3.42 10.89 14.26
CA VAL A 21 -3.01 9.60 14.86
C VAL A 21 -1.55 9.31 14.52
N TRP A 22 -1.17 9.49 13.27
CA TRP A 22 0.19 9.18 12.82
C TRP A 22 1.20 10.24 13.22
N SER A 23 0.85 11.55 13.16
CA SER A 23 1.71 12.63 13.65
C SER A 23 2.03 12.51 15.15
N GLN A 24 1.13 11.95 15.95
CA GLN A 24 1.34 11.75 17.38
C GLN A 24 2.13 10.48 17.73
N LYS A 25 2.00 9.44 16.92
CA LYS A 25 2.63 8.14 17.17
C LYS A 25 4.14 8.12 16.90
N PHE A 26 4.63 8.99 16.02
CA PHE A 26 5.95 8.81 15.47
C PHE A 26 6.67 10.16 15.31
N GLN A 27 7.83 10.28 15.96
CA GLN A 27 8.66 11.46 15.85
C GLN A 27 9.24 11.59 14.43
N GLY A 28 8.98 12.70 13.75
CA GLY A 28 9.37 12.94 12.35
C GLY A 28 8.29 12.60 11.34
N ALA A 29 7.05 12.27 11.78
CA ALA A 29 5.92 12.09 10.87
C ALA A 29 5.61 13.35 10.07
N ASP A 30 5.75 14.52 10.68
CA ASP A 30 5.42 15.81 10.06
C ASP A 30 6.23 16.11 8.81
N ARG A 31 7.46 15.60 8.70
CA ARG A 31 8.28 15.75 7.49
C ARG A 31 7.60 15.21 6.22
N TRP A 32 6.81 14.14 6.36
CA TRP A 32 6.07 13.55 5.24
C TRP A 32 4.94 14.45 4.76
N PHE A 33 4.29 15.16 5.70
CA PHE A 33 3.31 16.17 5.35
C PHE A 33 3.95 17.42 4.75
N GLU A 34 5.11 17.86 5.27
CA GLU A 34 5.87 18.99 4.72
C GLU A 34 6.28 18.70 3.27
N GLU A 35 6.92 17.54 3.02
CA GLU A 35 7.27 17.12 1.68
C GLU A 35 6.04 16.99 0.77
N ALA A 36 4.94 16.44 1.30
CA ALA A 36 3.69 16.32 0.54
C ALA A 36 3.10 17.69 0.18
N ASN A 37 3.07 18.64 1.10
CA ASN A 37 2.57 20.00 0.87
C ASN A 37 3.41 20.72 -0.21
N ASP A 38 4.73 20.58 -0.15
CA ASP A 38 5.65 21.16 -1.15
C ASP A 38 5.41 20.60 -2.55
N ILE A 39 5.18 19.28 -2.65
CA ILE A 39 4.93 18.62 -3.94
C ILE A 39 3.56 18.94 -4.50
N LEU A 40 2.54 18.95 -3.66
CA LEU A 40 1.13 19.10 -4.06
C LEU A 40 0.73 20.56 -4.29
N GLY A 41 1.41 21.51 -3.65
CA GLY A 41 1.10 22.93 -3.70
C GLY A 41 -0.13 23.34 -2.86
N TYR A 42 -0.55 22.48 -1.91
CA TYR A 42 -1.62 22.78 -0.96
C TYR A 42 -1.37 22.07 0.37
N ASP A 43 -2.06 22.50 1.45
CA ASP A 43 -1.89 21.95 2.79
C ASP A 43 -2.66 20.63 2.98
N LEU A 44 -2.01 19.52 2.61
CA LEU A 44 -2.51 18.17 2.80
C LEU A 44 -2.63 17.81 4.30
N LYS A 45 -1.72 18.34 5.15
CA LYS A 45 -1.75 18.10 6.59
C LYS A 45 -3.06 18.57 7.18
N SER A 46 -3.45 19.81 6.91
CA SER A 46 -4.75 20.35 7.38
C SER A 46 -5.93 19.52 6.89
N ILE A 47 -5.92 19.06 5.63
CA ILE A 47 -6.96 18.18 5.10
C ILE A 47 -7.05 16.87 5.89
N CYS A 48 -5.91 16.26 6.23
CA CYS A 48 -5.85 14.98 6.97
C CYS A 48 -6.15 15.11 8.47
N THR A 49 -5.88 16.28 9.06
CA THR A 49 -5.98 16.47 10.52
C THR A 49 -7.26 17.19 10.95
N GLU A 50 -7.76 18.11 10.13
CA GLU A 50 -8.86 19.04 10.47
C GLU A 50 -9.92 19.12 9.38
N GLY A 51 -9.64 18.56 8.19
CA GLY A 51 -10.55 18.61 7.06
C GLY A 51 -11.82 17.83 7.31
N SER A 52 -12.93 18.33 6.73
CA SER A 52 -14.22 17.66 6.80
C SER A 52 -14.21 16.35 6.00
N ALA A 53 -15.09 15.41 6.40
CA ALA A 53 -15.29 14.17 5.65
C ALA A 53 -15.61 14.43 4.16
N ALA A 54 -16.34 15.48 3.85
CA ALA A 54 -16.68 15.85 2.48
C ALA A 54 -15.43 16.19 1.66
N ASN A 55 -14.51 17.00 2.18
CA ASN A 55 -13.27 17.34 1.50
C ASN A 55 -12.37 16.10 1.35
N LEU A 56 -12.21 15.33 2.43
CA LEU A 56 -11.37 14.14 2.43
C LEU A 56 -11.96 13.01 1.55
N SER A 57 -13.24 13.07 1.19
CA SER A 57 -13.89 12.10 0.28
C SER A 57 -13.71 12.43 -1.20
N ARG A 58 -13.26 13.63 -1.56
CA ARG A 58 -12.92 13.95 -2.96
C ARG A 58 -11.69 13.18 -3.36
N THR A 59 -11.81 12.43 -4.47
CA THR A 59 -10.76 11.47 -4.91
C THR A 59 -9.41 12.15 -5.12
N GLU A 60 -9.39 13.40 -5.56
CA GLU A 60 -8.17 14.21 -5.76
C GLU A 60 -7.40 14.47 -4.45
N TYR A 61 -8.08 14.53 -3.30
CA TYR A 61 -7.46 14.68 -1.97
C TYR A 61 -7.29 13.34 -1.26
N THR A 62 -8.25 12.42 -1.42
CA THR A 62 -8.21 11.11 -0.78
C THR A 62 -6.94 10.34 -1.14
N GLN A 63 -6.57 10.34 -2.43
CA GLN A 63 -5.46 9.53 -2.89
C GLN A 63 -4.11 10.00 -2.37
N PRO A 64 -3.72 11.28 -2.47
CA PRO A 64 -2.52 11.80 -1.83
C PRO A 64 -2.50 11.61 -0.32
N ALA A 65 -3.64 11.80 0.35
CA ALA A 65 -3.77 11.65 1.79
C ALA A 65 -3.49 10.21 2.24
N LEU A 66 -4.11 9.23 1.57
CA LEU A 66 -3.91 7.82 1.88
C LEU A 66 -2.49 7.34 1.59
N LEU A 67 -1.89 7.78 0.49
CA LEU A 67 -0.49 7.47 0.19
C LEU A 67 0.43 8.00 1.29
N THR A 68 0.29 9.28 1.67
CA THR A 68 1.12 9.91 2.69
C THR A 68 1.00 9.21 4.03
N VAL A 69 -0.23 8.97 4.50
CA VAL A 69 -0.48 8.28 5.77
C VAL A 69 0.02 6.84 5.74
N SER A 70 -0.12 6.13 4.61
CA SER A 70 0.41 4.77 4.46
C SER A 70 1.94 4.72 4.48
N VAL A 71 2.61 5.74 3.92
CA VAL A 71 4.08 5.85 3.99
C VAL A 71 4.53 6.20 5.40
N MET A 72 3.81 7.04 6.13
CA MET A 72 4.08 7.28 7.56
C MET A 72 3.96 5.99 8.39
N ALA A 73 2.91 5.20 8.14
CA ALA A 73 2.71 3.89 8.77
C ALA A 73 3.84 2.91 8.43
N LEU A 74 4.30 2.90 7.18
CA LEU A 74 5.42 2.09 6.73
C LEU A 74 6.71 2.47 7.45
N GLU A 75 6.98 3.75 7.59
CA GLU A 75 8.20 4.23 8.25
C GLU A 75 8.20 3.86 9.74
N GLN A 76 7.06 4.03 10.42
CA GLN A 76 6.92 3.59 11.80
C GLN A 76 7.08 2.06 11.92
N TYR A 77 6.46 1.28 11.01
CA TYR A 77 6.65 -0.18 10.96
C TYR A 77 8.14 -0.55 10.82
N ARG A 78 8.88 0.15 9.95
CA ARG A 78 10.33 -0.08 9.78
C ARG A 78 11.11 0.15 11.06
N GLN A 79 10.75 1.18 11.82
CA GLN A 79 11.43 1.50 13.07
C GLN A 79 11.07 0.56 14.23
N GLU A 80 9.81 0.14 14.32
CA GLU A 80 9.33 -0.64 15.46
C GLU A 80 9.42 -2.16 15.23
N ILE A 81 9.20 -2.61 14.02
CA ILE A 81 9.15 -4.03 13.65
C ILE A 81 10.31 -4.40 12.74
N GLY A 82 10.49 -3.68 11.60
CA GLY A 82 11.61 -3.75 10.67
C GLY A 82 11.79 -5.08 9.95
N ILE A 83 10.84 -5.98 10.00
CA ILE A 83 10.93 -7.25 9.27
C ILE A 83 10.76 -6.98 7.77
N VAL A 84 11.74 -7.44 6.99
CA VAL A 84 11.66 -7.38 5.53
C VAL A 84 10.53 -8.30 5.04
N PRO A 85 9.56 -7.77 4.30
CA PRO A 85 8.44 -8.58 3.85
C PRO A 85 8.83 -9.50 2.70
N ALA A 86 8.13 -10.63 2.58
CA ALA A 86 8.23 -11.49 1.42
C ALA A 86 7.45 -10.94 0.22
N PHE A 87 6.41 -10.15 0.48
CA PHE A 87 5.55 -9.52 -0.52
C PHE A 87 4.99 -8.21 -0.01
N SER A 88 4.60 -7.33 -0.94
CA SER A 88 3.65 -6.26 -0.65
C SER A 88 2.50 -6.24 -1.66
N ALA A 89 1.33 -5.83 -1.19
CA ALA A 89 0.13 -5.66 -1.99
C ALA A 89 -0.67 -4.46 -1.49
N GLY A 90 -1.42 -3.84 -2.38
CA GLY A 90 -2.30 -2.75 -2.00
C GLY A 90 -3.61 -2.80 -2.78
N HIS A 91 -4.69 -2.32 -2.17
CA HIS A 91 -6.00 -2.28 -2.81
C HIS A 91 -6.18 -0.98 -3.59
N SER A 92 -6.31 -1.05 -4.91
CA SER A 92 -6.47 0.12 -5.80
C SER A 92 -5.36 1.16 -5.57
N LEU A 93 -5.66 2.29 -4.93
CA LEU A 93 -4.65 3.28 -4.54
C LEU A 93 -3.51 2.68 -3.71
N GLY A 94 -3.82 1.74 -2.84
CA GLY A 94 -2.82 1.08 -1.99
C GLY A 94 -1.69 0.40 -2.77
N GLU A 95 -1.89 0.06 -4.04
CA GLU A 95 -0.85 -0.49 -4.89
C GLU A 95 0.32 0.49 -5.09
N TYR A 96 0.04 1.80 -5.19
CA TYR A 96 1.09 2.84 -5.21
C TYR A 96 1.88 2.86 -3.90
N SER A 97 1.22 2.73 -2.76
CA SER A 97 1.89 2.61 -1.45
C SER A 97 2.74 1.34 -1.36
N ALA A 98 2.29 0.22 -1.92
CA ALA A 98 3.05 -1.03 -2.01
C ALA A 98 4.30 -0.86 -2.89
N LEU A 99 4.20 -0.13 -4.01
CA LEU A 99 5.34 0.19 -4.89
C LEU A 99 6.36 1.12 -4.21
N VAL A 100 5.90 2.08 -3.41
CA VAL A 100 6.80 2.90 -2.57
C VAL A 100 7.49 2.04 -1.53
N SER A 101 6.77 1.13 -0.88
CA SER A 101 7.34 0.25 0.15
C SER A 101 8.48 -0.59 -0.38
N SER A 102 8.35 -1.11 -1.59
CA SER A 102 9.35 -1.96 -2.25
C SER A 102 10.48 -1.17 -2.93
N GLY A 103 10.38 0.15 -3.01
CA GLY A 103 11.37 1.03 -3.64
C GLY A 103 11.24 1.18 -5.15
N VAL A 104 10.18 0.66 -5.76
CA VAL A 104 9.88 0.83 -7.19
C VAL A 104 9.62 2.29 -7.53
N LEU A 105 8.87 2.98 -6.68
CA LEU A 105 8.63 4.43 -6.77
C LEU A 105 9.23 5.15 -5.57
N SER A 106 9.76 6.35 -5.79
CA SER A 106 10.01 7.28 -4.69
C SER A 106 8.66 7.79 -4.13
N PHE A 107 8.65 8.25 -2.86
CA PHE A 107 7.44 8.88 -2.31
C PHE A 107 7.01 10.08 -3.15
N ALA A 108 7.96 10.94 -3.53
CA ALA A 108 7.69 12.12 -4.33
C ALA A 108 7.06 11.79 -5.69
N ASP A 109 7.58 10.77 -6.39
CA ASP A 109 7.04 10.35 -7.68
C ASP A 109 5.67 9.71 -7.55
N ALA A 110 5.50 8.83 -6.56
CA ALA A 110 4.20 8.22 -6.27
C ALA A 110 3.16 9.28 -5.92
N LEU A 111 3.53 10.31 -5.14
CA LEU A 111 2.62 11.38 -4.74
C LEU A 111 2.16 12.22 -5.94
N ARG A 112 3.09 12.58 -6.84
CA ARG A 112 2.74 13.27 -8.11
C ARG A 112 1.84 12.40 -8.99
N LEU A 113 2.13 11.10 -9.09
CA LEU A 113 1.30 10.17 -9.86
C LEU A 113 -0.11 10.03 -9.30
N VAL A 114 -0.27 9.86 -7.98
CA VAL A 114 -1.60 9.73 -7.37
C VAL A 114 -2.37 11.04 -7.36
N GLN A 115 -1.70 12.19 -7.36
CA GLN A 115 -2.33 13.49 -7.58
C GLN A 115 -2.97 13.54 -8.98
N GLN A 116 -2.23 13.17 -10.02
CA GLN A 116 -2.74 13.14 -11.39
C GLN A 116 -3.83 12.10 -11.58
N ARG A 117 -3.64 10.91 -10.99
CA ARG A 117 -4.65 9.84 -10.97
C ARG A 117 -5.92 10.30 -10.28
N GLY A 118 -5.80 10.87 -9.09
CA GLY A 118 -6.93 11.37 -8.32
C GLY A 118 -7.71 12.46 -9.03
N ALA A 119 -7.03 13.41 -9.67
CA ALA A 119 -7.66 14.47 -10.47
C ALA A 119 -8.40 13.91 -11.69
N ALA A 120 -7.78 13.00 -12.45
CA ALA A 120 -8.42 12.36 -13.61
C ALA A 120 -9.64 11.52 -13.22
N MET A 121 -9.57 10.83 -12.08
CA MET A 121 -10.68 10.05 -11.54
C MET A 121 -11.80 10.95 -11.00
N GLN A 122 -11.45 12.08 -10.38
CA GLN A 122 -12.45 13.05 -9.88
C GLN A 122 -13.21 13.69 -11.04
N GLU A 123 -12.52 14.07 -12.12
CA GLU A 123 -13.16 14.62 -13.32
C GLU A 123 -14.15 13.62 -13.95
N ALA A 124 -13.77 12.35 -14.05
CA ALA A 124 -14.70 11.30 -14.52
C ALA A 124 -15.89 11.10 -13.56
N ALA A 125 -15.68 11.28 -12.25
CA ALA A 125 -16.73 11.25 -11.25
C ALA A 125 -17.69 12.45 -11.37
N ASP A 126 -17.16 13.64 -11.55
CA ASP A 126 -17.93 14.89 -11.68
C ASP A 126 -18.78 14.91 -12.97
N ALA A 127 -18.43 14.12 -13.98
CA ALA A 127 -19.27 13.89 -15.16
C ALA A 127 -20.61 13.18 -14.84
N GLY A 128 -20.71 12.53 -13.67
CA GLY A 128 -21.96 12.00 -13.13
C GLY A 128 -22.56 10.79 -13.87
N LEU A 129 -21.78 10.16 -14.77
CA LEU A 129 -22.27 9.04 -15.60
C LEU A 129 -22.17 7.69 -14.92
N GLY A 130 -21.39 7.59 -13.85
CA GLY A 130 -21.06 6.31 -13.24
C GLY A 130 -21.32 6.23 -11.74
N GLU A 131 -21.40 4.99 -11.26
CA GLU A 131 -21.65 4.67 -9.85
C GLU A 131 -20.90 3.39 -9.45
N MET A 132 -20.66 3.25 -8.14
CA MET A 132 -20.17 2.00 -7.53
C MET A 132 -21.07 1.57 -6.38
N ALA A 133 -21.29 0.27 -6.26
CA ALA A 133 -22.07 -0.31 -5.17
C ALA A 133 -21.42 -1.60 -4.64
N ALA A 134 -21.25 -1.70 -3.32
CA ALA A 134 -20.83 -2.93 -2.67
C ALA A 134 -22.03 -3.87 -2.53
N VAL A 135 -21.85 -5.14 -2.92
CA VAL A 135 -22.86 -6.20 -2.90
C VAL A 135 -22.34 -7.34 -2.05
N ARG A 136 -23.18 -7.82 -1.12
CA ARG A 136 -22.91 -8.95 -0.24
C ARG A 136 -24.04 -9.95 -0.25
N GLY A 137 -23.72 -11.21 0.05
CA GLY A 137 -24.76 -12.26 0.27
C GLY A 137 -25.33 -12.87 -1.00
N VAL A 138 -24.69 -12.66 -2.17
CA VAL A 138 -25.02 -13.32 -3.42
C VAL A 138 -23.79 -14.02 -3.98
N ALA A 139 -24.00 -15.17 -4.64
CA ALA A 139 -22.92 -15.92 -5.28
C ALA A 139 -22.31 -15.13 -6.44
N LEU A 140 -20.99 -15.30 -6.69
CA LEU A 140 -20.26 -14.61 -7.74
C LEU A 140 -20.89 -14.83 -9.12
N GLU A 141 -21.16 -16.08 -9.45
CA GLU A 141 -21.73 -16.48 -10.74
C GLU A 141 -23.09 -15.82 -11.00
N THR A 142 -23.88 -15.66 -9.93
CA THR A 142 -25.17 -14.94 -10.01
C THR A 142 -24.95 -13.46 -10.29
N LEU A 143 -23.98 -12.84 -9.63
CA LEU A 143 -23.69 -11.42 -9.83
C LEU A 143 -23.10 -11.14 -11.20
N GLU A 144 -22.21 -11.99 -11.69
CA GLU A 144 -21.65 -11.92 -13.05
C GLU A 144 -22.75 -12.06 -14.11
N ALA A 145 -23.65 -13.03 -13.98
CA ALA A 145 -24.79 -13.18 -14.88
C ALA A 145 -25.73 -11.97 -14.86
N LEU A 146 -25.93 -11.33 -13.72
CA LEU A 146 -26.70 -10.09 -13.62
C LEU A 146 -25.97 -8.93 -14.32
N CYS A 147 -24.66 -8.81 -14.16
CA CYS A 147 -23.87 -7.81 -14.87
C CYS A 147 -23.96 -8.01 -16.39
N GLU A 148 -23.77 -9.23 -16.87
CA GLU A 148 -23.87 -9.56 -18.29
C GLU A 148 -25.27 -9.21 -18.85
N LYS A 149 -26.31 -9.61 -18.16
CA LYS A 149 -27.71 -9.36 -18.55
C LYS A 149 -28.07 -7.88 -18.67
N HIS A 150 -27.50 -7.03 -17.79
CA HIS A 150 -27.86 -5.63 -17.66
C HIS A 150 -26.83 -4.66 -18.24
N SER A 151 -25.70 -5.17 -18.76
CA SER A 151 -24.66 -4.41 -19.44
C SER A 151 -24.98 -4.22 -20.92
N SER A 152 -24.63 -3.07 -21.46
CA SER A 152 -24.65 -2.78 -22.89
C SER A 152 -23.45 -1.88 -23.24
N PRO A 153 -23.09 -1.74 -24.53
CA PRO A 153 -21.99 -0.84 -24.93
C PRO A 153 -22.14 0.59 -24.41
N ASP A 154 -23.37 1.13 -24.42
CA ASP A 154 -23.67 2.50 -23.95
C ASP A 154 -23.83 2.60 -22.44
N GLN A 155 -24.16 1.50 -21.78
CA GLN A 155 -24.40 1.43 -20.32
C GLN A 155 -23.69 0.20 -19.74
N PRO A 156 -22.34 0.19 -19.71
CA PRO A 156 -21.60 -0.94 -19.17
C PRO A 156 -21.75 -1.03 -17.65
N VAL A 157 -21.84 -2.25 -17.14
CA VAL A 157 -21.73 -2.58 -15.71
C VAL A 157 -20.95 -3.88 -15.55
N ALA A 158 -20.06 -3.91 -14.57
CA ALA A 158 -19.21 -5.04 -14.26
C ALA A 158 -18.86 -5.09 -12.76
N ILE A 159 -18.17 -6.14 -12.34
CA ILE A 159 -17.53 -6.20 -11.04
C ILE A 159 -16.22 -5.42 -11.14
N GLY A 160 -16.10 -4.34 -10.37
CA GLY A 160 -14.89 -3.51 -10.27
C GLY A 160 -13.92 -3.95 -9.17
N CYS A 161 -14.41 -4.64 -8.11
CA CYS A 161 -13.53 -5.23 -7.10
C CYS A 161 -14.06 -6.59 -6.64
N TYR A 162 -13.17 -7.57 -6.63
CA TYR A 162 -13.38 -8.88 -6.01
C TYR A 162 -12.76 -8.84 -4.61
N ASN A 163 -13.52 -8.35 -3.62
CA ASN A 163 -12.98 -8.07 -2.29
C ASN A 163 -12.87 -9.30 -1.40
N SER A 164 -13.89 -10.16 -1.39
CA SER A 164 -13.91 -11.42 -0.65
C SER A 164 -14.93 -12.37 -1.29
N PRO A 165 -15.00 -13.66 -0.88
CA PRO A 165 -16.05 -14.57 -1.35
C PRO A 165 -17.48 -14.09 -1.06
N ARG A 166 -17.61 -13.10 -0.16
CA ARG A 166 -18.90 -12.57 0.29
C ARG A 166 -19.12 -11.11 -0.07
N GLN A 167 -18.13 -10.43 -0.68
CA GLN A 167 -18.22 -9.01 -1.00
C GLN A 167 -17.59 -8.71 -2.35
N TYR A 168 -18.39 -8.15 -3.24
CA TYR A 168 -18.01 -7.64 -4.55
C TYR A 168 -18.42 -6.19 -4.67
N VAL A 169 -17.74 -5.43 -5.53
CA VAL A 169 -18.13 -4.04 -5.82
C VAL A 169 -18.50 -3.95 -7.29
N LEU A 170 -19.74 -3.57 -7.56
CA LEU A 170 -20.21 -3.23 -8.90
C LEU A 170 -19.67 -1.85 -9.29
N THR A 171 -19.39 -1.69 -10.57
CA THR A 171 -18.97 -0.42 -11.15
C THR A 171 -19.53 -0.30 -12.57
N GLY A 172 -19.82 0.92 -13.01
CA GLY A 172 -20.28 1.14 -14.36
C GLY A 172 -21.24 2.32 -14.49
N HIS A 173 -22.00 2.33 -15.55
CA HIS A 173 -23.00 3.36 -15.80
C HIS A 173 -24.10 3.32 -14.72
N GLN A 174 -24.48 4.47 -14.17
CA GLN A 174 -25.39 4.59 -13.04
C GLN A 174 -26.69 3.81 -13.23
N ALA A 175 -27.35 3.93 -14.39
CA ALA A 175 -28.61 3.22 -14.68
C ALA A 175 -28.42 1.69 -14.73
N ALA A 176 -27.27 1.20 -15.23
CA ALA A 176 -26.98 -0.24 -15.30
C ALA A 176 -26.65 -0.79 -13.90
N VAL A 177 -25.83 -0.08 -13.11
CA VAL A 177 -25.55 -0.45 -11.72
C VAL A 177 -26.87 -0.51 -10.93
N ALA A 178 -27.79 0.47 -11.09
CA ALA A 178 -29.09 0.45 -10.43
C ALA A 178 -29.92 -0.79 -10.80
N ARG A 179 -29.95 -1.19 -12.06
CA ARG A 179 -30.67 -2.42 -12.49
C ARG A 179 -30.08 -3.68 -11.85
N VAL A 180 -28.75 -3.78 -11.83
CA VAL A 180 -28.08 -4.94 -11.22
C VAL A 180 -28.28 -4.99 -9.70
N THR A 181 -28.20 -3.84 -9.02
CA THR A 181 -28.42 -3.77 -7.57
C THR A 181 -29.83 -4.18 -7.17
N ILE A 182 -30.85 -3.69 -7.86
CA ILE A 182 -32.25 -4.10 -7.65
C ILE A 182 -32.43 -5.61 -7.87
N ALA A 183 -31.88 -6.13 -8.97
CA ALA A 183 -31.95 -7.55 -9.28
C ALA A 183 -31.21 -8.43 -8.26
N ALA A 184 -30.09 -7.94 -7.70
CA ALA A 184 -29.34 -8.61 -6.64
C ALA A 184 -30.11 -8.61 -5.31
N GLU A 185 -30.72 -7.48 -4.93
CA GLU A 185 -31.56 -7.36 -3.73
C GLU A 185 -32.76 -8.30 -3.77
N LEU A 186 -33.41 -8.48 -4.92
CA LEU A 186 -34.47 -9.49 -5.12
C LEU A 186 -34.00 -10.92 -4.94
N LYS A 187 -32.68 -11.15 -5.00
CA LYS A 187 -32.05 -12.47 -4.70
C LYS A 187 -31.47 -12.53 -3.27
N GLY A 188 -31.78 -11.54 -2.42
CA GLY A 188 -31.36 -11.51 -1.02
C GLY A 188 -30.02 -10.85 -0.77
N ALA A 189 -29.43 -10.17 -1.74
CA ALA A 189 -28.20 -9.43 -1.56
C ALA A 189 -28.42 -8.19 -0.66
N GLN A 190 -27.38 -7.86 0.13
CA GLN A 190 -27.26 -6.57 0.79
C GLN A 190 -26.44 -5.64 -0.10
N VAL A 191 -27.03 -4.50 -0.46
CA VAL A 191 -26.38 -3.52 -1.32
C VAL A 191 -26.09 -2.24 -0.53
N THR A 192 -24.89 -1.70 -0.70
CA THR A 192 -24.47 -0.42 -0.15
C THR A 192 -23.87 0.44 -1.26
N ARG A 193 -24.50 1.53 -1.61
CA ARG A 193 -23.92 2.50 -2.55
C ARG A 193 -22.70 3.15 -1.94
N LEU A 194 -21.62 3.21 -2.69
CA LEU A 194 -20.40 3.83 -2.22
C LEU A 194 -20.47 5.35 -2.41
N GLN A 195 -19.94 6.09 -1.46
CA GLN A 195 -19.84 7.55 -1.53
C GLN A 195 -18.70 8.01 -2.46
N VAL A 196 -18.46 7.27 -3.54
CA VAL A 196 -17.50 7.59 -4.60
C VAL A 196 -18.32 7.82 -5.86
N SER A 197 -18.19 9.01 -6.45
CA SER A 197 -19.07 9.44 -7.52
C SER A 197 -18.69 8.96 -8.92
N GLY A 198 -17.74 8.01 -9.05
CA GLY A 198 -17.19 7.62 -10.34
C GLY A 198 -17.21 6.11 -10.61
N PRO A 199 -17.21 5.72 -11.88
CA PRO A 199 -17.24 4.31 -12.32
C PRO A 199 -15.83 3.69 -12.31
N PHE A 200 -15.11 3.79 -11.17
CA PHE A 200 -13.73 3.35 -11.07
C PHE A 200 -13.58 1.86 -11.39
N HIS A 201 -12.45 1.49 -11.97
CA HIS A 201 -12.16 0.11 -12.37
C HIS A 201 -13.15 -0.45 -13.42
N SER A 202 -13.60 0.40 -14.34
CA SER A 202 -14.48 0.04 -15.45
C SER A 202 -13.98 0.66 -16.77
N PRO A 203 -14.46 0.16 -17.93
CA PRO A 203 -14.10 0.75 -19.23
C PRO A 203 -14.43 2.25 -19.36
N LEU A 204 -15.36 2.77 -18.56
CA LEU A 204 -15.69 4.20 -18.52
C LEU A 204 -14.53 5.09 -18.03
N MET A 205 -13.48 4.49 -17.47
CA MET A 205 -12.26 5.18 -17.04
C MET A 205 -11.18 5.27 -18.14
N SER A 206 -11.45 4.86 -19.38
CA SER A 206 -10.45 4.81 -20.45
C SER A 206 -9.78 6.16 -20.70
N GLN A 207 -10.53 7.26 -20.70
CA GLN A 207 -9.97 8.60 -20.90
C GLN A 207 -9.04 9.03 -19.75
N ALA A 208 -9.41 8.68 -18.50
CA ALA A 208 -8.55 8.92 -17.35
C ALA A 208 -7.27 8.05 -17.39
N ALA A 209 -7.38 6.80 -17.88
CA ALA A 209 -6.23 5.92 -18.07
C ALA A 209 -5.26 6.44 -19.15
N GLU A 210 -5.76 6.98 -20.25
CA GLU A 210 -4.94 7.62 -21.30
C GLU A 210 -4.16 8.83 -20.76
N ARG A 211 -4.83 9.70 -19.99
CA ARG A 211 -4.17 10.84 -19.34
C ARG A 211 -3.07 10.40 -18.41
N LEU A 212 -3.34 9.39 -17.57
CA LEU A 212 -2.37 8.83 -16.65
C LEU A 212 -1.17 8.22 -17.41
N SER A 213 -1.42 7.49 -18.52
CA SER A 213 -0.38 6.93 -19.39
C SER A 213 0.57 8.01 -19.92
N GLY A 214 0.02 9.15 -20.36
CA GLY A 214 0.82 10.28 -20.84
C GLY A 214 1.74 10.87 -19.76
N VAL A 215 1.30 10.84 -18.51
CA VAL A 215 2.07 11.34 -17.37
C VAL A 215 3.12 10.33 -16.91
N MET A 216 2.81 9.03 -16.88
CA MET A 216 3.68 7.97 -16.34
C MET A 216 5.04 7.88 -17.02
N ARG A 217 5.15 8.28 -18.29
CA ARG A 217 6.43 8.28 -19.04
C ARG A 217 7.48 9.21 -18.44
N LYS A 218 7.09 10.14 -17.60
CA LYS A 218 7.97 11.13 -16.96
C LYS A 218 8.59 10.63 -15.65
N PHE A 219 8.18 9.45 -15.17
CA PHE A 219 8.59 8.91 -13.89
C PHE A 219 9.48 7.68 -14.06
N THR A 220 10.41 7.53 -13.11
CA THR A 220 11.34 6.40 -13.08
C THR A 220 10.77 5.31 -12.18
N PHE A 221 10.60 4.13 -12.75
CA PHE A 221 10.27 2.92 -12.02
C PHE A 221 11.54 2.10 -11.85
N ARG A 222 11.88 1.76 -10.60
CA ARG A 222 13.10 1.02 -10.25
C ARG A 222 12.79 -0.45 -10.04
N GLU A 223 13.83 -1.27 -9.92
CA GLU A 223 13.67 -2.65 -9.49
C GLU A 223 13.12 -2.73 -8.06
N SER A 224 12.22 -3.67 -7.83
CA SER A 224 11.63 -3.87 -6.52
C SER A 224 12.56 -4.64 -5.60
N ARG A 225 12.65 -4.22 -4.34
CA ARG A 225 13.40 -4.95 -3.30
C ARG A 225 12.73 -6.26 -2.88
N TRP A 226 11.43 -6.38 -3.09
CA TRP A 226 10.61 -7.57 -2.89
C TRP A 226 9.37 -7.50 -3.80
N PRO A 227 8.78 -8.66 -4.16
CA PRO A 227 7.66 -8.71 -5.08
C PRO A 227 6.45 -7.87 -4.63
N VAL A 228 5.88 -7.10 -5.56
CA VAL A 228 4.62 -6.37 -5.42
C VAL A 228 3.55 -7.05 -6.27
N ILE A 229 2.39 -7.31 -5.67
CA ILE A 229 1.29 -8.01 -6.36
C ILE A 229 0.42 -7.01 -7.10
N SER A 230 0.22 -7.26 -8.40
CA SER A 230 -0.65 -6.46 -9.27
C SER A 230 -2.12 -6.67 -8.94
N ASN A 231 -2.91 -5.59 -8.89
CA ASN A 231 -4.36 -5.68 -8.73
C ASN A 231 -5.04 -6.33 -9.93
N VAL A 232 -4.49 -6.18 -11.13
CA VAL A 232 -5.08 -6.66 -12.38
C VAL A 232 -4.85 -8.15 -12.57
N THR A 233 -3.63 -8.63 -12.31
CA THR A 233 -3.27 -10.04 -12.52
C THR A 233 -3.35 -10.89 -11.26
N ALA A 234 -3.29 -10.27 -10.06
CA ALA A 234 -3.09 -10.91 -8.77
C ALA A 234 -1.77 -11.72 -8.68
N LEU A 235 -0.79 -11.40 -9.51
CA LEU A 235 0.54 -11.99 -9.55
C LEU A 235 1.60 -10.89 -9.33
N PRO A 236 2.83 -11.26 -8.91
CA PRO A 236 3.92 -10.29 -8.82
C PRO A 236 4.23 -9.64 -10.17
N TYR A 237 4.57 -8.39 -10.15
CA TYR A 237 5.19 -7.73 -11.30
C TYR A 237 6.57 -8.33 -11.55
N ALA A 238 6.90 -8.58 -12.82
CA ALA A 238 8.21 -9.09 -13.21
C ALA A 238 9.26 -7.99 -13.34
N ASP A 239 8.85 -6.80 -13.78
CA ASP A 239 9.75 -5.68 -14.07
C ASP A 239 9.02 -4.33 -14.01
N ALA A 240 9.78 -3.25 -14.20
CA ALA A 240 9.29 -1.87 -14.18
C ALA A 240 8.30 -1.54 -15.32
N GLU A 241 8.40 -2.20 -16.47
CA GLU A 241 7.49 -2.01 -17.59
C GLU A 241 6.12 -2.58 -17.27
N GLN A 242 6.08 -3.79 -16.73
CA GLN A 242 4.83 -4.41 -16.26
C GLN A 242 4.16 -3.59 -15.15
N VAL A 243 4.94 -2.95 -14.26
CA VAL A 243 4.37 -2.04 -13.26
C VAL A 243 3.65 -0.89 -13.93
N ARG A 244 4.30 -0.22 -14.90
CA ARG A 244 3.72 0.92 -15.60
C ARG A 244 2.43 0.54 -16.31
N ASP A 245 2.45 -0.53 -17.08
CA ASP A 245 1.30 -1.02 -17.84
C ASP A 245 0.17 -1.49 -16.91
N GLY A 246 0.53 -2.20 -15.83
CA GLY A 246 -0.40 -2.66 -14.83
C GLY A 246 -1.15 -1.54 -14.11
N LEU A 247 -0.46 -0.44 -13.77
CA LEU A 247 -1.09 0.73 -13.16
C LEU A 247 -2.04 1.48 -14.11
N ILE A 248 -1.73 1.51 -15.41
CA ILE A 248 -2.63 2.06 -16.43
C ILE A 248 -3.86 1.16 -16.58
N LEU A 249 -3.65 -0.14 -16.72
CA LEU A 249 -4.73 -1.12 -16.84
C LEU A 249 -5.62 -1.15 -15.59
N GLN A 250 -5.06 -0.94 -14.40
CA GLN A 250 -5.80 -0.89 -13.14
C GLN A 250 -6.96 0.12 -13.17
N MET A 251 -6.82 1.22 -13.93
CA MET A 251 -7.87 2.24 -14.05
C MET A 251 -9.18 1.68 -14.63
N THR A 252 -9.06 0.75 -15.57
CA THR A 252 -10.18 0.19 -16.34
C THR A 252 -10.52 -1.26 -16.02
N HIS A 253 -9.70 -1.91 -15.19
CA HIS A 253 -9.83 -3.34 -14.85
C HIS A 253 -10.14 -3.55 -13.37
N PRO A 254 -10.77 -4.67 -13.02
CA PRO A 254 -11.15 -4.97 -11.65
C PRO A 254 -9.94 -5.18 -10.74
N VAL A 255 -10.11 -4.78 -9.48
CA VAL A 255 -9.18 -5.12 -8.39
C VAL A 255 -9.43 -6.55 -7.95
N LYS A 256 -8.49 -7.44 -8.19
CA LYS A 256 -8.54 -8.87 -7.86
C LYS A 256 -8.01 -9.15 -6.43
N TRP A 257 -8.59 -8.48 -5.42
CA TRP A 257 -8.11 -8.57 -4.05
C TRP A 257 -8.22 -9.97 -3.46
N LEU A 258 -9.33 -10.66 -3.69
CA LEU A 258 -9.52 -12.04 -3.25
C LEU A 258 -8.43 -12.97 -3.82
N GLN A 259 -8.12 -12.82 -5.11
CA GLN A 259 -7.09 -13.61 -5.77
C GLN A 259 -5.69 -13.25 -5.26
N THR A 260 -5.43 -11.97 -4.95
CA THR A 260 -4.19 -11.52 -4.30
C THR A 260 -3.99 -12.21 -2.96
N MET A 261 -5.02 -12.26 -2.12
CA MET A 261 -4.92 -12.94 -0.80
C MET A 261 -4.74 -14.45 -0.95
N ARG A 262 -5.39 -15.09 -1.93
CA ARG A 262 -5.16 -16.51 -2.25
C ARG A 262 -3.73 -16.78 -2.71
N TYR A 263 -3.20 -15.92 -3.58
CA TYR A 263 -1.81 -16.03 -4.01
C TYR A 263 -0.84 -15.93 -2.80
N LEU A 264 -1.05 -14.96 -1.90
CA LEU A 264 -0.23 -14.84 -0.69
C LEU A 264 -0.31 -16.09 0.20
N GLU A 265 -1.49 -16.70 0.32
CA GLU A 265 -1.69 -17.96 1.04
C GLU A 265 -0.95 -19.13 0.39
N GLU A 266 -1.03 -19.27 -0.94
CA GLU A 266 -0.30 -20.28 -1.72
C GLU A 266 1.23 -20.10 -1.57
N GLN A 267 1.69 -18.85 -1.46
CA GLN A 267 3.08 -18.51 -1.19
C GLN A 267 3.48 -18.70 0.28
N LYS A 268 2.60 -19.29 1.10
CA LYS A 268 2.85 -19.59 2.52
C LYS A 268 3.18 -18.33 3.35
N VAL A 269 2.55 -17.22 3.04
CA VAL A 269 2.53 -16.05 3.92
C VAL A 269 1.72 -16.40 5.16
N GLU A 270 2.32 -16.24 6.34
CA GLU A 270 1.69 -16.56 7.63
C GLU A 270 1.13 -15.32 8.31
N LEU A 271 1.78 -14.18 8.09
CA LEU A 271 1.43 -12.91 8.70
C LEU A 271 1.28 -11.84 7.63
N ALA A 272 0.30 -10.95 7.82
CA ALA A 272 0.20 -9.75 7.02
C ALA A 272 -0.01 -8.53 7.91
N VAL A 273 0.52 -7.38 7.49
CA VAL A 273 0.42 -6.13 8.24
C VAL A 273 -0.21 -5.07 7.36
N GLU A 274 -1.39 -4.61 7.74
CA GLU A 274 -2.06 -3.49 7.10
C GLU A 274 -1.45 -2.17 7.58
N LEU A 275 -0.85 -1.42 6.65
CA LEU A 275 -0.17 -0.15 6.88
C LEU A 275 -0.98 0.98 6.25
N GLY A 276 -1.69 1.73 7.07
CA GLY A 276 -2.56 2.82 6.66
C GLY A 276 -3.73 2.98 7.61
N PRO A 277 -4.68 3.88 7.29
CA PRO A 277 -5.78 4.19 8.20
C PRO A 277 -6.82 3.06 8.25
N ARG A 278 -7.39 2.86 9.44
CA ARG A 278 -8.38 1.82 9.78
C ARG A 278 -7.85 0.39 9.67
N SER A 279 -8.79 -0.55 9.52
CA SER A 279 -8.54 -2.01 9.46
C SER A 279 -9.37 -2.65 8.35
N VAL A 280 -9.38 -2.03 7.17
CA VAL A 280 -10.25 -2.43 6.06
C VAL A 280 -9.83 -3.79 5.51
N LEU A 281 -8.55 -3.95 5.19
CA LEU A 281 -8.01 -5.17 4.60
C LEU A 281 -7.98 -6.32 5.63
N LYS A 282 -7.67 -6.01 6.89
CA LYS A 282 -7.79 -6.96 8.01
C LYS A 282 -9.22 -7.50 8.13
N ASN A 283 -10.22 -6.62 8.01
CA ASN A 283 -11.62 -7.04 8.10
C ASN A 283 -12.06 -7.86 6.88
N LEU A 284 -11.61 -7.52 5.67
CA LEU A 284 -11.86 -8.33 4.48
C LEU A 284 -11.21 -9.72 4.59
N ALA A 285 -10.00 -9.81 5.14
CA ALA A 285 -9.28 -11.06 5.29
C ALA A 285 -10.02 -12.10 6.15
N LYS A 286 -10.83 -11.67 7.10
CA LYS A 286 -11.65 -12.57 7.95
C LYS A 286 -12.58 -13.47 7.15
N ASP A 287 -13.05 -13.00 6.00
CA ASP A 287 -13.93 -13.76 5.10
C ASP A 287 -13.15 -14.57 4.04
N MET A 288 -11.81 -14.47 4.01
CA MET A 288 -10.99 -15.05 2.94
C MET A 288 -10.09 -16.19 3.41
N THR A 289 -9.46 -16.07 4.57
CA THR A 289 -8.46 -17.03 5.04
C THR A 289 -8.35 -17.04 6.55
N ASP A 290 -8.11 -18.23 7.10
CA ASP A 290 -7.70 -18.46 8.49
C ASP A 290 -6.18 -18.75 8.61
N LYS A 291 -5.48 -18.88 7.48
CA LYS A 291 -4.05 -19.22 7.42
C LYS A 291 -3.15 -17.98 7.51
N ILE A 292 -3.64 -16.81 7.06
CA ILE A 292 -2.89 -15.55 7.15
C ILE A 292 -3.45 -14.72 8.29
N ARG A 293 -2.68 -14.56 9.36
CA ARG A 293 -3.05 -13.65 10.45
C ARG A 293 -2.75 -12.20 10.06
N VAL A 294 -3.78 -11.38 9.94
CA VAL A 294 -3.66 -9.96 9.53
C VAL A 294 -3.72 -9.05 10.75
N PHE A 295 -2.73 -8.15 10.87
CA PHE A 295 -2.66 -7.10 11.87
C PHE A 295 -2.91 -5.74 11.23
N SER A 296 -3.64 -4.85 11.90
CA SER A 296 -3.75 -3.44 11.50
C SER A 296 -2.79 -2.62 12.36
N PHE A 297 -1.76 -2.05 11.74
CA PHE A 297 -0.70 -1.37 12.47
C PHE A 297 -1.16 -0.05 13.12
N GLU A 298 -2.24 0.53 12.65
CA GLU A 298 -2.89 1.67 13.30
C GLU A 298 -3.43 1.30 14.69
N ARG A 299 -3.86 0.05 14.89
CA ARG A 299 -4.39 -0.42 16.18
C ARG A 299 -3.26 -0.78 17.11
N GLU A 300 -3.16 -0.07 18.22
CA GLU A 300 -2.10 -0.28 19.22
C GLU A 300 -2.03 -1.74 19.71
N GLU A 301 -3.18 -2.37 19.96
CA GLU A 301 -3.23 -3.78 20.36
C GLU A 301 -2.59 -4.71 19.32
N ASP A 302 -2.88 -4.48 18.04
CA ASP A 302 -2.32 -5.26 16.94
C ASP A 302 -0.82 -5.02 16.78
N ALA A 303 -0.38 -3.77 16.87
CA ALA A 303 1.04 -3.39 16.80
C ALA A 303 1.84 -4.02 17.93
N LEU A 304 1.32 -4.00 19.17
CA LEU A 304 1.94 -4.66 20.34
C LEU A 304 2.00 -6.18 20.17
N GLN A 305 0.92 -6.81 19.68
CA GLN A 305 0.92 -8.25 19.41
C GLN A 305 1.93 -8.63 18.32
N LEU A 306 2.01 -7.81 17.25
CA LEU A 306 2.98 -8.00 16.17
C LEU A 306 4.42 -7.89 16.71
N ALA A 307 4.72 -6.87 17.51
CA ALA A 307 6.05 -6.66 18.09
C ALA A 307 6.49 -7.86 18.96
N ARG A 308 5.55 -8.50 19.69
CA ARG A 308 5.84 -9.71 20.49
C ARG A 308 6.16 -10.94 19.63
N LEU A 309 5.69 -11.00 18.37
CA LEU A 309 6.00 -12.08 17.45
C LEU A 309 7.41 -11.99 16.85
N PHE A 310 8.03 -10.82 16.95
CA PHE A 310 9.37 -10.54 16.47
C PHE A 310 10.24 -9.98 17.59
N PRO A 311 10.82 -10.84 18.44
CA PRO A 311 11.70 -10.44 19.52
C PRO A 311 12.84 -9.54 19.03
N LEU A 312 13.36 -8.69 19.90
CA LEU A 312 14.46 -7.78 19.56
C LEU A 312 15.67 -8.53 18.99
N HIS A 313 16.00 -9.68 19.55
CA HIS A 313 17.05 -10.56 19.05
C HIS A 313 16.87 -10.92 17.56
N ASP A 314 15.65 -11.34 17.16
CA ASP A 314 15.37 -11.75 15.78
C ASP A 314 15.42 -10.55 14.83
N PHE A 315 15.01 -9.38 15.31
CA PHE A 315 15.10 -8.12 14.59
C PHE A 315 16.57 -7.75 14.29
N ILE A 316 17.43 -7.75 15.31
CA ILE A 316 18.85 -7.44 15.16
C ILE A 316 19.55 -8.48 14.27
N ALA A 317 19.19 -9.76 14.42
CA ALA A 317 19.69 -10.83 13.56
C ALA A 317 19.31 -10.59 12.08
N GLY A 318 18.10 -10.11 11.82
CA GLY A 318 17.63 -9.71 10.49
C GLY A 318 18.46 -8.57 9.90
N CYS A 319 18.63 -7.49 10.68
CA CYS A 319 19.47 -6.33 10.28
C CYS A 319 20.92 -6.78 9.95
N LEU A 320 21.50 -7.61 10.79
CA LEU A 320 22.85 -8.13 10.57
C LEU A 320 22.93 -8.99 9.30
N SER A 321 21.95 -9.86 9.08
CA SER A 321 21.89 -10.72 7.89
C SER A 321 21.81 -9.89 6.60
N GLU A 322 20.94 -8.88 6.56
CA GLU A 322 20.79 -7.99 5.40
C GLU A 322 22.07 -7.17 5.15
N ALA A 323 22.65 -6.60 6.21
CA ALA A 323 23.89 -5.85 6.12
C ALA A 323 25.06 -6.70 5.57
N VAL A 324 25.15 -7.96 5.98
CA VAL A 324 26.24 -8.86 5.55
C VAL A 324 26.00 -9.36 4.12
N ALA A 325 24.76 -9.71 3.76
CA ALA A 325 24.41 -10.29 2.46
C ALA A 325 24.47 -9.26 1.31
N ALA A 326 24.37 -7.97 1.60
CA ALA A 326 24.38 -6.95 0.56
C ALA A 326 25.71 -6.96 -0.22
N PRO A 327 25.65 -6.91 -1.58
CA PRO A 327 26.87 -6.83 -2.41
C PRO A 327 27.64 -5.56 -2.13
N ASN A 328 28.97 -5.62 -2.25
CA ASN A 328 29.84 -4.47 -2.06
C ASN A 328 30.32 -3.91 -3.40
N ALA A 329 30.01 -2.66 -3.68
CA ALA A 329 30.52 -1.88 -4.80
C ALA A 329 31.50 -0.77 -4.38
N ASN A 330 31.74 -0.60 -3.07
CA ASN A 330 32.66 0.41 -2.54
C ASN A 330 34.01 -0.24 -2.14
N TRP A 331 35.06 0.17 -2.80
CA TRP A 331 36.43 -0.33 -2.59
C TRP A 331 37.32 0.66 -1.84
N ASN A 332 36.76 1.75 -1.27
CA ASN A 332 37.46 2.66 -0.40
C ASN A 332 37.64 2.05 1.00
N GLU A 333 38.88 1.76 1.37
CA GLU A 333 39.19 1.04 2.63
C GLU A 333 38.75 1.83 3.89
N GLU A 334 38.90 3.15 3.90
CA GLU A 334 38.56 4.00 5.05
C GLU A 334 37.04 4.09 5.24
N GLU A 335 36.31 4.34 4.16
CA GLU A 335 34.85 4.34 4.15
C GLU A 335 34.30 2.95 4.50
N TYR A 336 34.89 1.88 3.96
CA TYR A 336 34.47 0.51 4.24
C TYR A 336 34.70 0.16 5.72
N ARG A 337 35.81 0.62 6.31
CA ARG A 337 36.11 0.39 7.72
C ARG A 337 35.10 1.08 8.64
N SER A 338 34.79 2.35 8.39
CA SER A 338 33.87 3.16 9.21
C SER A 338 32.40 2.86 8.93
N GLY A 339 32.03 2.64 7.67
CA GLY A 339 30.63 2.46 7.24
C GLY A 339 30.19 1.00 7.13
N VAL A 340 31.09 0.00 7.15
CA VAL A 340 30.73 -1.41 7.08
C VAL A 340 31.25 -2.19 8.28
N ILE A 341 32.56 -2.20 8.52
CA ILE A 341 33.16 -3.07 9.55
C ILE A 341 32.68 -2.68 10.95
N GLN A 342 32.70 -1.40 11.28
CA GLN A 342 32.29 -0.91 12.62
C GLN A 342 30.80 -1.16 12.87
N PRO A 343 29.84 -0.76 11.98
CA PRO A 343 28.42 -1.03 12.19
C PRO A 343 28.08 -2.52 12.24
N VAL A 344 28.71 -3.36 11.43
CA VAL A 344 28.50 -4.83 11.49
C VAL A 344 29.00 -5.39 12.85
N ARG A 345 30.09 -4.88 13.38
CA ARG A 345 30.58 -5.26 14.71
C ARG A 345 29.58 -4.84 15.80
N GLN A 346 29.08 -3.61 15.73
CA GLN A 346 28.06 -3.09 16.65
C GLN A 346 26.80 -3.95 16.61
N LEU A 347 26.28 -4.33 15.42
CA LEU A 347 25.15 -5.25 15.29
C LEU A 347 25.40 -6.59 15.95
N LYS A 348 26.62 -7.15 15.86
CA LYS A 348 26.97 -8.41 16.53
C LYS A 348 26.99 -8.28 18.05
N GLU A 349 27.50 -7.17 18.58
CA GLU A 349 27.50 -6.87 20.02
C GLU A 349 26.07 -6.68 20.54
N MET A 350 25.23 -5.94 19.82
CA MET A 350 23.81 -5.79 20.12
C MET A 350 23.06 -7.13 20.09
N LEU A 351 23.35 -7.99 19.12
CA LEU A 351 22.73 -9.30 19.01
C LEU A 351 23.09 -10.21 20.19
N GLN A 352 24.34 -10.13 20.66
CA GLN A 352 24.79 -10.88 21.82
C GLN A 352 24.11 -10.42 23.11
N SER A 353 24.02 -9.11 23.32
CA SER A 353 23.34 -8.54 24.49
C SER A 353 21.82 -8.76 24.48
N ALA A 354 21.17 -8.75 23.29
CA ALA A 354 19.75 -9.02 23.17
C ALA A 354 19.35 -10.47 23.53
N LYS A 355 20.26 -11.44 23.47
CA LYS A 355 20.01 -12.84 23.91
C LYS A 355 19.81 -12.95 25.43
N GLU A 356 20.33 -12.02 26.18
CA GLU A 356 20.38 -12.05 27.63
C GLU A 356 19.21 -11.30 28.29
N SER A 357 18.39 -10.55 27.50
CA SER A 357 17.31 -9.74 28.04
C SER A 357 16.10 -9.65 27.10
N ASP A 358 14.91 -9.94 27.61
CA ASP A 358 13.62 -9.56 27.00
C ASP A 358 13.43 -8.05 27.16
N ILE A 359 14.12 -7.27 26.33
CA ILE A 359 14.02 -5.79 26.37
C ILE A 359 12.76 -5.37 25.63
N THR A 360 11.75 -4.95 26.39
CA THR A 360 10.47 -4.43 25.90
C THR A 360 10.33 -2.93 26.18
N GLY A 361 9.43 -2.26 25.48
CA GLY A 361 9.16 -0.83 25.67
C GLY A 361 10.15 0.12 25.01
N ALA A 362 10.32 1.32 25.58
CA ALA A 362 11.12 2.41 24.99
C ALA A 362 12.59 2.03 24.74
N GLN A 363 13.18 1.22 25.60
CA GLN A 363 14.56 0.76 25.44
C GLN A 363 14.70 -0.22 24.27
N GLY A 364 13.73 -1.12 24.09
CA GLY A 364 13.69 -2.02 22.92
C GLY A 364 13.52 -1.27 21.60
N LEU A 365 12.71 -0.20 21.58
CA LEU A 365 12.56 0.67 20.41
C LEU A 365 13.87 1.41 20.06
N ALA A 366 14.57 1.93 21.08
CA ALA A 366 15.86 2.59 20.88
C ALA A 366 16.89 1.63 20.25
N GLN A 367 16.97 0.40 20.73
CA GLN A 367 17.89 -0.61 20.19
C GLN A 367 17.50 -1.06 18.78
N ARG A 368 16.20 -1.15 18.46
CA ARG A 368 15.75 -1.43 17.08
C ARG A 368 16.16 -0.31 16.14
N LYS A 369 15.99 0.95 16.56
CA LYS A 369 16.42 2.12 15.77
C LYS A 369 17.94 2.08 15.53
N GLU A 370 18.72 1.86 16.56
CA GLU A 370 20.18 1.77 16.46
C GLU A 370 20.62 0.64 15.51
N ALA A 371 19.98 -0.54 15.58
CA ALA A 371 20.26 -1.64 14.67
C ALA A 371 19.91 -1.29 13.21
N LEU A 372 18.80 -0.61 12.98
CA LEU A 372 18.41 -0.12 11.64
C LEU A 372 19.40 0.91 11.10
N ASP A 373 19.83 1.85 11.93
CA ASP A 373 20.79 2.89 11.55
C ASP A 373 22.13 2.24 11.14
N CYS A 374 22.61 1.24 11.90
CA CYS A 374 23.79 0.45 11.56
C CYS A 374 23.61 -0.29 10.22
N MET A 375 22.49 -0.97 10.02
CA MET A 375 22.20 -1.68 8.77
C MET A 375 22.16 -0.72 7.58
N ASN A 376 21.43 0.38 7.69
CA ASN A 376 21.29 1.38 6.62
C ASN A 376 22.64 2.00 6.25
N LEU A 377 23.49 2.31 7.24
CA LEU A 377 24.85 2.81 6.99
C LEU A 377 25.68 1.79 6.19
N VAL A 378 25.62 0.51 6.55
CA VAL A 378 26.28 -0.56 5.80
C VAL A 378 25.79 -0.62 4.36
N LEU A 379 24.46 -0.62 4.15
CA LEU A 379 23.86 -0.72 2.82
C LEU A 379 24.22 0.49 1.96
N GLN A 380 24.19 1.69 2.52
CA GLN A 380 24.58 2.91 1.85
C GLN A 380 26.06 2.91 1.48
N THR A 381 26.94 2.54 2.41
CA THR A 381 28.39 2.50 2.16
C THR A 381 28.75 1.47 1.09
N LYS A 382 28.13 0.29 1.12
CA LYS A 382 28.38 -0.78 0.12
C LYS A 382 27.94 -0.41 -1.30
N ARG A 383 26.98 0.48 -1.48
CA ARG A 383 26.54 0.97 -2.82
C ARG A 383 27.60 1.83 -3.51
N GLY A 384 28.54 2.39 -2.76
CA GLY A 384 29.55 3.32 -3.28
C GLY A 384 28.98 4.72 -3.56
N PRO A 385 29.83 5.67 -3.95
CA PRO A 385 29.37 6.99 -4.40
C PRO A 385 28.49 6.80 -5.65
N GLU A 386 27.30 7.42 -5.63
CA GLU A 386 26.47 7.53 -6.83
C GLU A 386 27.35 8.17 -7.92
N GLU A 387 27.47 7.54 -9.08
CA GLU A 387 28.02 8.21 -10.25
C GLU A 387 27.21 9.49 -10.43
N LYS A 388 27.87 10.63 -10.20
CA LYS A 388 27.33 11.93 -10.56
C LYS A 388 27.13 11.89 -12.06
N GLY A 389 25.90 11.60 -12.49
CA GLY A 389 25.51 11.66 -13.89
C GLY A 389 25.89 13.04 -14.40
N ASP A 390 26.78 13.07 -15.38
CA ASP A 390 27.19 14.26 -16.10
C ASP A 390 25.92 14.97 -16.63
N SER A 391 25.59 16.06 -15.96
CA SER A 391 24.70 17.07 -16.50
C SER A 391 25.53 17.93 -17.44
N GLN A 392 25.54 17.62 -18.72
CA GLN A 392 25.80 18.56 -19.80
C GLN A 392 24.58 18.64 -20.71
#